data_896f5d8e5fcf69e11981756f8dd081c7
#
_entry.id   896f5d8e5fcf69e11981756f8dd081c7
#
_cell.length_a   1.000
_cell.length_b   1.000
_cell.length_c   1.000
_cell.angle_alpha   90.00
_cell.angle_beta   90.00
_cell.angle_gamma   90.00
#
_symmetry.space_group_name_H-M   'P 1'
#
loop_
_entity.id
_entity.type
_entity.pdbx_description
1 polymer ?
#
loop_
_entity_poly.entity_id
_entity_poly.type
_entity_poly.pdbx_seq_one_letter_code
_entity_poly.pdbx_strand_id
1 'polypeptide(L)'
;VIYISLILLSSLLTKAEDFYKNGLYKKALEEYKKFEIEGISNPNLYLNIGNCYYRLGEYGKALVYYRKGWFLSPNDPNILHNLSLFTKNQENPNPFISLITRTIDRISLRKFSYLLIISFSLLIILISIRLIQSVRPIKLPINPLLFLISIIFIFSLIGFGVWWGRVQSKWVVILEGSIAYSGPGEQFKELLKMDEAEEGKLIRQSDGWWLVQLNGGEGGWVDSSKVSLVLKK
;
A
#
# COMPACT_ATOMS: atom_id res chain seq x y z
N VAL A 1 25.42 -21.66 6.80
CA VAL A 1 24.69 -20.64 7.58
C VAL A 1 23.35 -20.33 6.92
N ILE A 2 23.30 -20.01 5.61
CA ILE A 2 22.06 -19.65 4.88
C ILE A 2 21.01 -20.79 4.89
N TYR A 3 21.42 -22.04 4.72
CA TYR A 3 20.49 -23.20 4.74
C TYR A 3 19.87 -23.45 6.13
N ILE A 4 20.62 -23.23 7.21
CA ILE A 4 20.12 -23.41 8.58
C ILE A 4 19.11 -22.32 8.91
N SER A 5 19.32 -21.09 8.44
CA SER A 5 18.34 -19.99 8.61
C SER A 5 17.05 -20.22 7.83
N LEU A 6 17.10 -20.81 6.63
CA LEU A 6 15.92 -21.17 5.83
C LEU A 6 15.08 -22.30 6.47
N ILE A 7 15.71 -23.32 7.04
CA ILE A 7 15.03 -24.43 7.73
C ILE A 7 14.37 -23.92 9.03
N LEU A 8 15.06 -23.10 9.81
CA LEU A 8 14.51 -22.44 10.99
C LEU A 8 13.33 -21.52 10.63
N LEU A 9 13.45 -20.76 9.55
CA LEU A 9 12.42 -19.88 9.06
C LEU A 9 11.16 -20.66 8.66
N SER A 10 11.32 -21.79 7.94
CA SER A 10 10.20 -22.65 7.54
C SER A 10 9.51 -23.31 8.74
N SER A 11 10.27 -23.77 9.73
CA SER A 11 9.70 -24.41 10.93
C SER A 11 8.94 -23.43 11.81
N LEU A 12 9.42 -22.20 11.95
CA LEU A 12 8.72 -21.13 12.69
C LEU A 12 7.43 -20.72 11.97
N LEU A 13 7.45 -20.66 10.63
CA LEU A 13 6.25 -20.35 9.85
C LEU A 13 5.18 -21.43 10.03
N THR A 14 5.58 -22.70 9.95
CA THR A 14 4.68 -23.85 10.19
C THR A 14 4.09 -23.80 11.59
N LYS A 15 4.89 -23.48 12.60
CA LYS A 15 4.43 -23.33 13.99
C LYS A 15 3.40 -22.22 14.15
N ALA A 16 3.61 -21.06 13.52
CA ALA A 16 2.66 -19.95 13.55
C ALA A 16 1.33 -20.32 12.87
N GLU A 17 1.40 -21.02 11.73
CA GLU A 17 0.23 -21.53 11.03
C GLU A 17 -0.56 -22.57 11.87
N ASP A 18 0.15 -23.46 12.57
CA ASP A 18 -0.49 -24.44 13.46
C ASP A 18 -1.20 -23.76 14.63
N PHE A 19 -0.59 -22.76 15.25
CA PHE A 19 -1.28 -21.96 16.26
C PHE A 19 -2.53 -21.30 15.71
N TYR A 20 -2.45 -20.73 14.50
CA TYR A 20 -3.60 -20.09 13.87
C TYR A 20 -4.74 -21.08 13.59
N LYS A 21 -4.44 -22.25 13.01
CA LYS A 21 -5.41 -23.32 12.72
C LYS A 21 -6.10 -23.84 13.99
N ASN A 22 -5.38 -23.85 15.11
CA ASN A 22 -5.89 -24.26 16.42
C ASN A 22 -6.61 -23.13 17.19
N GLY A 23 -6.85 -21.97 16.57
CA GLY A 23 -7.53 -20.83 17.20
C GLY A 23 -6.69 -20.05 18.22
N LEU A 24 -5.42 -20.39 18.36
CA LEU A 24 -4.48 -19.73 19.28
C LEU A 24 -3.89 -18.45 18.67
N TYR A 25 -4.76 -17.52 18.28
CA TYR A 25 -4.42 -16.36 17.47
C TYR A 25 -3.36 -15.46 18.09
N LYS A 26 -3.35 -15.28 19.42
CA LYS A 26 -2.30 -14.51 20.14
C LYS A 26 -0.93 -15.16 19.97
N LYS A 27 -0.83 -16.50 20.14
CA LYS A 27 0.44 -17.22 19.95
C LYS A 27 0.91 -17.19 18.49
N ALA A 28 -0.03 -17.35 17.55
CA ALA A 28 0.29 -17.23 16.13
C ALA A 28 0.84 -15.84 15.80
N LEU A 29 0.22 -14.78 16.33
CA LEU A 29 0.64 -13.39 16.16
C LEU A 29 2.06 -13.15 16.70
N GLU A 30 2.37 -13.67 17.89
CA GLU A 30 3.71 -13.56 18.48
C GLU A 30 4.78 -14.20 17.58
N GLU A 31 4.51 -15.39 17.03
CA GLU A 31 5.45 -16.05 16.12
C GLU A 31 5.59 -15.27 14.79
N TYR A 32 4.49 -14.81 14.17
CA TYR A 32 4.57 -14.00 12.97
C TYR A 32 5.29 -12.67 13.18
N LYS A 33 5.15 -12.05 14.35
CA LYS A 33 5.83 -10.79 14.71
C LYS A 33 7.34 -10.92 14.80
N LYS A 34 7.87 -12.08 15.12
CA LYS A 34 9.33 -12.33 15.13
C LYS A 34 9.92 -12.10 13.73
N PHE A 35 9.23 -12.55 12.68
CA PHE A 35 9.67 -12.33 11.29
C PHE A 35 9.66 -10.83 10.91
N GLU A 36 8.65 -10.08 11.38
CA GLU A 36 8.61 -8.62 11.14
C GLU A 36 9.78 -7.91 11.85
N ILE A 37 10.12 -8.32 13.08
CA ILE A 37 11.25 -7.78 13.85
C ILE A 37 12.59 -8.08 13.16
N GLU A 38 12.72 -9.25 12.54
CA GLU A 38 13.88 -9.64 11.72
C GLU A 38 13.96 -8.89 10.37
N GLY A 39 13.04 -7.96 10.12
CA GLY A 39 13.00 -7.14 8.91
C GLY A 39 12.41 -7.85 7.68
N ILE A 40 11.77 -9.01 7.86
CA ILE A 40 11.12 -9.73 6.76
C ILE A 40 9.86 -8.97 6.36
N SER A 41 9.85 -8.51 5.11
CA SER A 41 8.72 -7.82 4.50
C SER A 41 8.13 -8.69 3.38
N ASN A 42 6.98 -9.31 3.65
CA ASN A 42 6.33 -10.25 2.74
C ASN A 42 4.81 -10.07 2.79
N PRO A 43 4.09 -10.04 1.62
CA PRO A 43 2.65 -9.88 1.59
C PRO A 43 1.89 -10.93 2.41
N ASN A 44 2.30 -12.21 2.33
CA ASN A 44 1.66 -13.29 3.06
C ASN A 44 1.88 -13.17 4.58
N LEU A 45 3.06 -12.73 5.01
CA LEU A 45 3.33 -12.46 6.42
C LEU A 45 2.37 -11.39 6.95
N TYR A 46 2.23 -10.29 6.23
CA TYR A 46 1.33 -9.21 6.63
C TYR A 46 -0.15 -9.63 6.57
N LEU A 47 -0.54 -10.44 5.58
CA LEU A 47 -1.87 -11.04 5.51
C LEU A 47 -2.15 -11.89 6.76
N ASN A 48 -1.21 -12.76 7.15
CA ASN A 48 -1.39 -13.65 8.30
C ASN A 48 -1.42 -12.89 9.63
N ILE A 49 -0.58 -11.86 9.80
CA ILE A 49 -0.65 -10.97 10.97
C ILE A 49 -2.00 -10.24 11.01
N GLY A 50 -2.45 -9.71 9.87
CA GLY A 50 -3.76 -9.07 9.75
C GLY A 50 -4.90 -10.02 10.11
N ASN A 51 -4.84 -11.27 9.64
CA ASN A 51 -5.81 -12.30 9.98
C ASN A 51 -5.85 -12.61 11.50
N CYS A 52 -4.68 -12.66 12.16
CA CYS A 52 -4.62 -12.83 13.61
C CYS A 52 -5.32 -11.67 14.33
N TYR A 53 -5.02 -10.42 13.97
CA TYR A 53 -5.67 -9.25 14.57
C TYR A 53 -7.17 -9.24 14.31
N TYR A 54 -7.61 -9.57 13.08
CA TYR A 54 -9.03 -9.67 12.74
C TYR A 54 -9.77 -10.69 13.62
N ARG A 55 -9.16 -11.88 13.84
CA ARG A 55 -9.72 -12.93 14.71
C ARG A 55 -9.73 -12.54 16.19
N LEU A 56 -8.86 -11.63 16.61
CA LEU A 56 -8.82 -11.08 17.95
C LEU A 56 -9.78 -9.90 18.15
N GLY A 57 -10.49 -9.46 17.11
CA GLY A 57 -11.39 -8.30 17.15
C GLY A 57 -10.69 -6.95 17.07
N GLU A 58 -9.39 -6.92 16.80
CA GLU A 58 -8.57 -5.71 16.68
C GLU A 58 -8.55 -5.21 15.23
N TYR A 59 -9.69 -4.72 14.75
CA TYR A 59 -9.95 -4.44 13.33
C TYR A 59 -9.05 -3.32 12.78
N GLY A 60 -8.80 -2.28 13.53
CA GLY A 60 -7.88 -1.21 13.12
C GLY A 60 -6.47 -1.73 12.85
N LYS A 61 -5.94 -2.58 13.73
CA LYS A 61 -4.62 -3.20 13.52
C LYS A 61 -4.65 -4.18 12.33
N ALA A 62 -5.72 -4.95 12.17
CA ALA A 62 -5.88 -5.85 11.03
C ALA A 62 -5.78 -5.06 9.72
N LEU A 63 -6.49 -3.94 9.61
CA LEU A 63 -6.48 -3.09 8.42
C LEU A 63 -5.07 -2.53 8.12
N VAL A 64 -4.32 -2.09 9.14
CA VAL A 64 -2.92 -1.66 8.97
C VAL A 64 -2.10 -2.74 8.27
N TYR A 65 -2.21 -4.00 8.72
CA TYR A 65 -1.43 -5.11 8.16
C TYR A 65 -1.89 -5.53 6.77
N TYR A 66 -3.19 -5.53 6.50
CA TYR A 66 -3.72 -5.77 5.15
C TYR A 66 -3.24 -4.69 4.18
N ARG A 67 -3.21 -3.42 4.60
CA ARG A 67 -2.65 -2.33 3.78
C ARG A 67 -1.15 -2.46 3.54
N LYS A 68 -0.36 -2.87 4.54
CA LYS A 68 1.07 -3.20 4.34
C LYS A 68 1.23 -4.29 3.28
N GLY A 69 0.45 -5.36 3.36
CA GLY A 69 0.45 -6.43 2.37
C GLY A 69 0.06 -5.94 0.97
N TRP A 70 -0.98 -5.09 0.88
CA TRP A 70 -1.43 -4.50 -0.37
C TRP A 70 -0.37 -3.63 -1.05
N PHE A 71 0.39 -2.82 -0.31
CA PHE A 71 1.49 -2.05 -0.88
C PHE A 71 2.57 -2.93 -1.53
N LEU A 72 2.77 -4.14 -1.04
CA LEU A 72 3.72 -5.09 -1.62
C LEU A 72 3.13 -5.90 -2.78
N SER A 73 1.87 -6.30 -2.66
CA SER A 73 1.15 -7.12 -3.65
C SER A 73 -0.30 -6.65 -3.84
N PRO A 74 -0.51 -5.60 -4.63
CA PRO A 74 -1.84 -4.97 -4.78
C PRO A 74 -2.87 -5.84 -5.52
N ASN A 75 -2.44 -6.94 -6.14
CA ASN A 75 -3.30 -7.88 -6.88
C ASN A 75 -3.57 -9.20 -6.13
N ASP A 76 -3.09 -9.31 -4.90
CA ASP A 76 -3.32 -10.53 -4.13
C ASP A 76 -4.82 -10.64 -3.80
N PRO A 77 -5.50 -11.72 -4.25
CA PRO A 77 -6.95 -11.84 -4.09
C PRO A 77 -7.36 -11.97 -2.61
N ASN A 78 -6.52 -12.58 -1.76
CA ASN A 78 -6.81 -12.75 -0.34
C ASN A 78 -6.71 -11.41 0.39
N ILE A 79 -5.70 -10.61 0.06
CA ILE A 79 -5.54 -9.25 0.62
C ILE A 79 -6.71 -8.36 0.18
N LEU A 80 -7.07 -8.40 -1.11
CA LEU A 80 -8.20 -7.62 -1.63
C LEU A 80 -9.53 -8.04 -1.00
N HIS A 81 -9.75 -9.34 -0.82
CA HIS A 81 -10.92 -9.85 -0.12
C HIS A 81 -10.99 -9.31 1.32
N ASN A 82 -9.91 -9.41 2.08
CA ASN A 82 -9.90 -8.94 3.46
C ASN A 82 -10.04 -7.41 3.56
N LEU A 83 -9.45 -6.65 2.64
CA LEU A 83 -9.65 -5.20 2.57
C LEU A 83 -11.10 -4.83 2.26
N SER A 84 -11.81 -5.64 1.44
CA SER A 84 -13.21 -5.36 1.11
C SER A 84 -14.14 -5.41 2.32
N LEU A 85 -13.76 -6.10 3.40
CA LEU A 85 -14.50 -6.13 4.66
C LEU A 85 -14.55 -4.76 5.37
N PHE A 86 -13.58 -3.88 5.06
CA PHE A 86 -13.44 -2.55 5.67
C PHE A 86 -13.93 -1.41 4.75
N THR A 87 -14.10 -1.67 3.45
CA THR A 87 -14.57 -0.65 2.52
C THR A 87 -16.08 -0.58 2.54
N LYS A 88 -16.63 0.32 3.35
CA LYS A 88 -17.99 0.81 3.14
C LYS A 88 -18.00 1.63 1.85
N ASN A 89 -18.49 1.04 0.75
CA ASN A 89 -18.86 1.68 -0.52
C ASN A 89 -18.23 3.07 -0.80
N GLN A 90 -16.92 3.15 -0.91
CA GLN A 90 -16.23 4.32 -1.44
C GLN A 90 -16.13 4.18 -2.96
N GLU A 91 -17.28 4.11 -3.63
CA GLU A 91 -17.28 4.19 -5.09
C GLU A 91 -16.99 5.64 -5.49
N ASN A 92 -15.94 5.82 -6.27
CA ASN A 92 -15.70 7.09 -6.93
C ASN A 92 -16.89 7.34 -7.88
N PRO A 93 -17.61 8.45 -7.74
CA PRO A 93 -18.83 8.71 -8.52
C PRO A 93 -18.54 8.80 -10.03
N ASN A 94 -17.29 9.00 -10.45
CA ASN A 94 -16.91 9.03 -11.85
C ASN A 94 -16.42 7.66 -12.34
N PRO A 95 -17.16 6.95 -13.22
CA PRO A 95 -16.81 5.61 -13.69
C PRO A 95 -15.48 5.56 -14.46
N PHE A 96 -15.12 6.62 -15.18
CA PHE A 96 -13.85 6.69 -15.91
C PHE A 96 -12.66 6.79 -14.97
N ILE A 97 -12.75 7.63 -13.94
CA ILE A 97 -11.71 7.75 -12.91
C ILE A 97 -11.59 6.43 -12.13
N SER A 98 -12.70 5.77 -11.81
CA SER A 98 -12.69 4.48 -11.11
C SER A 98 -12.02 3.38 -11.93
N LEU A 99 -12.21 3.36 -13.25
CA LEU A 99 -11.55 2.41 -14.15
C LEU A 99 -10.04 2.64 -14.18
N ILE A 100 -9.60 3.90 -14.32
CA ILE A 100 -8.17 4.24 -14.32
C ILE A 100 -7.51 3.88 -13.00
N THR A 101 -8.12 4.24 -11.87
CA THR A 101 -7.57 3.94 -10.55
C THR A 101 -7.50 2.44 -10.30
N ARG A 102 -8.55 1.67 -10.63
CA ARG A 102 -8.54 0.20 -10.55
C ARG A 102 -7.43 -0.41 -11.40
N THR A 103 -7.16 0.12 -12.59
CA THR A 103 -6.09 -0.37 -13.46
C THR A 103 -4.72 -0.06 -12.86
N ILE A 104 -4.50 1.15 -12.37
CA ILE A 104 -3.25 1.54 -11.70
C ILE A 104 -3.07 0.72 -10.43
N ASP A 105 -4.11 0.49 -9.65
CA ASP A 105 -4.08 -0.26 -8.39
C ASP A 105 -3.69 -1.73 -8.58
N ARG A 106 -3.97 -2.31 -9.74
CA ARG A 106 -3.56 -3.67 -10.09
C ARG A 106 -2.07 -3.81 -10.43
N ILE A 107 -1.36 -2.72 -10.67
CA ILE A 107 0.05 -2.75 -11.04
C ILE A 107 0.86 -2.20 -9.88
N SER A 108 1.78 -2.98 -9.31
CA SER A 108 2.63 -2.54 -8.21
C SER A 108 3.64 -1.47 -8.65
N LEU A 109 4.11 -0.63 -7.70
CA LEU A 109 5.16 0.37 -7.95
C LEU A 109 6.38 -0.23 -8.65
N ARG A 110 6.82 -1.42 -8.22
CA ARG A 110 7.96 -2.13 -8.82
C ARG A 110 7.74 -2.43 -10.31
N LYS A 111 6.54 -2.89 -10.68
CA LYS A 111 6.19 -3.15 -12.09
C LYS A 111 6.17 -1.87 -12.91
N PHE A 112 5.63 -0.77 -12.39
CA PHE A 112 5.69 0.52 -13.06
C PHE A 112 7.13 1.01 -13.23
N SER A 113 8.00 0.82 -12.24
CA SER A 113 9.43 1.17 -12.37
C SER A 113 10.12 0.41 -13.49
N TYR A 114 9.89 -0.91 -13.59
CA TYR A 114 10.45 -1.71 -14.68
C TYR A 114 9.90 -1.29 -16.04
N LEU A 115 8.58 -1.08 -16.15
CA LEU A 115 7.96 -0.64 -17.38
C LEU A 115 8.50 0.73 -17.84
N LEU A 116 8.71 1.63 -16.89
CA LEU A 116 9.30 2.96 -17.14
C LEU A 116 10.73 2.85 -17.68
N ILE A 117 11.58 2.07 -17.03
CA ILE A 117 12.97 1.87 -17.45
C ILE A 117 13.04 1.23 -18.84
N ILE A 118 12.27 0.17 -19.08
CA ILE A 118 12.26 -0.54 -20.36
C ILE A 118 11.74 0.36 -21.47
N SER A 119 10.61 1.05 -21.27
CA SER A 119 10.03 1.93 -22.30
C SER A 119 10.94 3.13 -22.60
N PHE A 120 11.59 3.71 -21.60
CA PHE A 120 12.57 4.77 -21.77
C PHE A 120 13.79 4.31 -22.58
N SER A 121 14.35 3.13 -22.25
CA SER A 121 15.47 2.56 -22.99
C SER A 121 15.12 2.30 -24.47
N LEU A 122 13.93 1.76 -24.72
CA LEU A 122 13.43 1.52 -26.08
C LEU A 122 13.24 2.84 -26.85
N LEU A 123 12.74 3.91 -26.21
CA LEU A 123 12.63 5.23 -26.83
C LEU A 123 13.99 5.77 -27.27
N ILE A 124 15.00 5.66 -26.39
CA ILE A 124 16.37 6.11 -26.74
C ILE A 124 16.89 5.34 -27.94
N ILE A 125 16.73 4.03 -27.98
CA ILE A 125 17.17 3.17 -29.10
C ILE A 125 16.46 3.59 -30.40
N LEU A 126 15.14 3.76 -30.38
CA LEU A 126 14.36 4.13 -31.57
C LEU A 126 14.69 5.53 -32.09
N ILE A 127 14.89 6.50 -31.16
CA ILE A 127 15.35 7.85 -31.53
C ILE A 127 16.73 7.79 -32.16
N SER A 128 17.66 7.00 -31.61
CA SER A 128 18.99 6.80 -32.16
C SER A 128 18.94 6.21 -33.60
N ILE A 129 18.09 5.18 -33.80
CA ILE A 129 17.88 4.61 -35.14
C ILE A 129 17.29 5.67 -36.09
N ARG A 130 16.35 6.50 -35.62
CA ARG A 130 15.75 7.58 -36.41
C ARG A 130 16.78 8.61 -36.85
N LEU A 131 17.70 8.97 -35.96
CA LEU A 131 18.82 9.87 -36.28
C LEU A 131 19.77 9.25 -37.33
N ILE A 132 20.07 7.96 -37.23
CA ILE A 132 20.89 7.25 -38.23
C ILE A 132 20.18 7.24 -39.59
N GLN A 133 18.85 7.05 -39.62
CA GLN A 133 18.06 7.10 -40.85
C GLN A 133 18.07 8.48 -41.53
N SER A 134 18.28 9.56 -40.79
CA SER A 134 18.40 10.89 -41.40
C SER A 134 19.68 11.06 -42.20
N VAL A 135 20.70 10.27 -41.88
CA VAL A 135 22.04 10.32 -42.52
C VAL A 135 22.20 9.21 -43.56
N ARG A 136 21.54 8.04 -43.34
CA ARG A 136 21.62 6.89 -44.26
C ARG A 136 20.21 6.53 -44.78
N PRO A 137 20.03 6.20 -46.07
CA PRO A 137 18.71 5.93 -46.67
C PRO A 137 18.17 4.55 -46.28
N ILE A 138 18.09 4.26 -44.96
CA ILE A 138 17.48 3.02 -44.44
C ILE A 138 15.99 3.26 -44.21
N LYS A 139 15.12 2.58 -44.94
CA LYS A 139 13.65 2.73 -44.86
C LYS A 139 13.06 1.70 -43.87
N LEU A 140 13.10 2.01 -42.54
CA LEU A 140 12.36 1.24 -41.56
C LEU A 140 11.14 2.05 -41.05
N PRO A 141 9.95 1.46 -40.92
CA PRO A 141 8.74 2.15 -40.44
C PRO A 141 8.77 2.33 -38.91
N ILE A 142 9.61 3.23 -38.41
CA ILE A 142 9.83 3.40 -36.97
C ILE A 142 8.78 4.29 -36.33
N ASN A 143 8.13 5.20 -37.11
CA ASN A 143 7.20 6.17 -36.55
C ASN A 143 6.02 5.57 -35.76
N PRO A 144 5.31 4.52 -36.22
CA PRO A 144 4.23 3.89 -35.44
C PRO A 144 4.75 3.22 -34.15
N LEU A 145 5.96 2.67 -34.20
CA LEU A 145 6.59 2.05 -33.02
C LEU A 145 7.00 3.10 -32.00
N LEU A 146 7.58 4.24 -32.43
CA LEU A 146 7.86 5.38 -31.57
C LEU A 146 6.60 5.90 -30.90
N PHE A 147 5.49 6.04 -31.64
CA PHE A 147 4.22 6.48 -31.10
C PHE A 147 3.69 5.52 -30.03
N LEU A 148 3.68 4.21 -30.31
CA LEU A 148 3.21 3.20 -29.35
C LEU A 148 4.05 3.19 -28.06
N ILE A 149 5.38 3.20 -28.19
CA ILE A 149 6.28 3.19 -27.02
C ILE A 149 6.17 4.49 -26.22
N SER A 150 5.93 5.64 -26.87
CA SER A 150 5.68 6.90 -26.18
C SER A 150 4.41 6.83 -25.32
N ILE A 151 3.34 6.20 -25.80
CA ILE A 151 2.11 5.99 -25.01
C ILE A 151 2.40 5.12 -23.78
N ILE A 152 3.13 4.02 -23.97
CA ILE A 152 3.50 3.11 -22.87
C ILE A 152 4.37 3.84 -21.84
N PHE A 153 5.30 4.67 -22.29
CA PHE A 153 6.17 5.46 -21.43
C PHE A 153 5.36 6.47 -20.59
N ILE A 154 4.45 7.22 -21.23
CA ILE A 154 3.59 8.19 -20.54
C ILE A 154 2.70 7.47 -19.51
N PHE A 155 2.09 6.35 -19.89
CA PHE A 155 1.29 5.55 -18.96
C PHE A 155 2.11 5.06 -17.76
N SER A 156 3.32 4.56 -18.00
CA SER A 156 4.19 4.10 -16.92
C SER A 156 4.66 5.24 -16.01
N LEU A 157 4.90 6.42 -16.56
CA LEU A 157 5.28 7.62 -15.82
C LEU A 157 4.13 8.10 -14.91
N ILE A 158 2.91 8.14 -15.43
CA ILE A 158 1.72 8.50 -14.65
C ILE A 158 1.49 7.47 -13.54
N GLY A 159 1.52 6.18 -13.87
CA GLY A 159 1.34 5.11 -12.89
C GLY A 159 2.40 5.11 -11.79
N PHE A 160 3.65 5.31 -12.16
CA PHE A 160 4.75 5.48 -11.20
C PHE A 160 4.52 6.69 -10.30
N GLY A 161 4.15 7.84 -10.86
CA GLY A 161 3.89 9.07 -10.08
C GLY A 161 2.75 8.91 -9.07
N VAL A 162 1.65 8.26 -9.48
CA VAL A 162 0.51 7.97 -8.59
C VAL A 162 0.96 7.07 -7.42
N TRP A 163 1.66 5.98 -7.72
CA TRP A 163 2.16 5.08 -6.68
C TRP A 163 3.21 5.72 -5.78
N TRP A 164 4.12 6.50 -6.36
CA TRP A 164 5.10 7.26 -5.60
C TRP A 164 4.43 8.21 -4.61
N GLY A 165 3.41 8.95 -5.07
CA GLY A 165 2.61 9.81 -4.22
C GLY A 165 1.93 9.05 -3.07
N ARG A 166 1.40 7.85 -3.33
CA ARG A 166 0.78 7.01 -2.31
C ARG A 166 1.79 6.51 -1.27
N VAL A 167 2.97 6.06 -1.70
CA VAL A 167 4.03 5.60 -0.80
C VAL A 167 4.59 6.74 0.04
N GLN A 168 4.63 7.97 -0.52
CA GLN A 168 5.06 9.15 0.20
C GLN A 168 3.98 9.71 1.15
N SER A 169 2.71 9.43 0.87
CA SER A 169 1.61 9.83 1.75
C SER A 169 1.69 9.07 3.07
N LYS A 170 1.57 9.80 4.16
CA LYS A 170 1.53 9.22 5.50
C LYS A 170 0.11 8.70 5.78
N TRP A 171 -0.19 7.53 5.23
CA TRP A 171 -1.47 6.85 5.49
C TRP A 171 -1.56 6.40 6.93
N VAL A 172 -2.69 6.66 7.55
CA VAL A 172 -3.01 6.27 8.91
C VAL A 172 -4.31 5.48 8.97
N VAL A 173 -4.41 4.65 10.00
CA VAL A 173 -5.63 3.91 10.36
C VAL A 173 -5.94 4.20 11.82
N ILE A 174 -7.20 4.45 12.11
CA ILE A 174 -7.72 4.58 13.47
C ILE A 174 -7.75 3.17 14.10
N LEU A 175 -6.99 2.97 15.19
CA LEU A 175 -6.86 1.69 15.85
C LEU A 175 -8.02 1.38 16.78
N GLU A 176 -8.58 2.44 17.38
CA GLU A 176 -9.70 2.38 18.32
C GLU A 176 -10.58 3.60 18.10
N GLY A 177 -11.89 3.45 18.29
CA GLY A 177 -12.84 4.55 18.19
C GLY A 177 -12.39 5.75 19.04
N SER A 178 -12.38 6.93 18.45
CA SER A 178 -11.75 8.12 19.03
C SER A 178 -12.53 9.38 18.65
N ILE A 179 -12.38 10.43 19.48
CA ILE A 179 -12.91 11.75 19.19
C ILE A 179 -11.81 12.58 18.52
N ALA A 180 -12.15 13.30 17.47
CA ALA A 180 -11.26 14.26 16.83
C ALA A 180 -11.60 15.68 17.30
N TYR A 181 -10.57 16.43 17.63
CA TYR A 181 -10.66 17.76 18.21
C TYR A 181 -10.17 18.84 17.23
N SER A 182 -10.58 20.09 17.47
CA SER A 182 -10.16 21.26 16.68
C SER A 182 -8.70 21.67 16.91
N GLY A 183 -8.06 21.17 17.98
CA GLY A 183 -6.68 21.41 18.35
C GLY A 183 -6.05 20.22 19.05
N PRO A 184 -4.73 20.25 19.29
CA PRO A 184 -3.99 19.13 19.90
C PRO A 184 -4.23 19.05 21.42
N GLY A 185 -5.33 18.41 21.84
CA GLY A 185 -5.69 18.22 23.24
C GLY A 185 -7.21 18.08 23.44
N GLU A 186 -7.60 17.41 24.52
CA GLU A 186 -9.01 17.21 24.88
C GLU A 186 -9.72 18.48 25.34
N GLN A 187 -8.99 19.56 25.67
CA GLN A 187 -9.54 20.86 26.01
C GLN A 187 -10.10 21.62 24.81
N PHE A 188 -9.80 21.16 23.59
CA PHE A 188 -10.32 21.79 22.37
C PHE A 188 -11.72 21.24 22.01
N LYS A 189 -12.42 21.96 21.15
CA LYS A 189 -13.77 21.58 20.73
C LYS A 189 -13.75 20.24 19.98
N GLU A 190 -14.66 19.34 20.35
CA GLU A 190 -14.91 18.11 19.63
C GLU A 190 -15.50 18.45 18.23
N LEU A 191 -14.95 17.81 17.19
CA LEU A 191 -15.38 18.00 15.80
C LEU A 191 -16.20 16.83 15.30
N LEU A 192 -15.68 15.61 15.43
CA LEU A 192 -16.34 14.40 14.95
C LEU A 192 -15.84 13.17 15.74
N LYS A 193 -16.63 12.10 15.69
CA LYS A 193 -16.22 10.78 16.15
C LYS A 193 -15.63 10.01 14.98
N MET A 194 -14.45 9.43 15.18
CA MET A 194 -13.79 8.53 14.25
C MET A 194 -14.00 7.09 14.73
N ASP A 195 -14.42 6.23 13.82
CA ASP A 195 -14.63 4.81 14.13
C ASP A 195 -13.33 4.01 13.96
N GLU A 196 -13.25 2.85 14.65
CA GLU A 196 -12.15 1.91 14.44
C GLU A 196 -12.08 1.48 12.97
N ALA A 197 -10.86 1.27 12.47
CA ALA A 197 -10.56 0.91 11.10
C ALA A 197 -10.97 1.95 10.04
N GLU A 198 -11.16 3.21 10.41
CA GLU A 198 -11.21 4.30 9.45
C GLU A 198 -9.82 4.68 8.96
N GLU A 199 -9.75 5.05 7.69
CA GLU A 199 -8.50 5.41 7.02
C GLU A 199 -8.45 6.90 6.73
N GLY A 200 -7.24 7.45 6.84
CA GLY A 200 -6.99 8.85 6.54
C GLY A 200 -5.52 9.13 6.22
N LYS A 201 -5.21 10.41 6.18
CA LYS A 201 -3.84 10.92 5.98
C LYS A 201 -3.41 11.70 7.20
N LEU A 202 -2.18 11.46 7.64
CA LEU A 202 -1.53 12.29 8.64
C LEU A 202 -1.10 13.61 8.00
N ILE A 203 -1.63 14.72 8.49
CA ILE A 203 -1.32 16.07 8.01
C ILE A 203 -0.20 16.71 8.87
N ARG A 204 -0.32 16.60 10.19
CA ARG A 204 0.60 17.21 11.16
C ARG A 204 0.69 16.37 12.42
N GLN A 205 1.79 16.53 13.16
CA GLN A 205 2.01 15.95 14.48
C GLN A 205 2.38 17.07 15.46
N SER A 206 1.86 17.01 16.68
CA SER A 206 2.20 17.93 17.78
C SER A 206 1.95 17.23 19.12
N ASP A 207 2.97 17.14 19.96
CA ASP A 207 2.90 16.75 21.40
C ASP A 207 1.98 15.56 21.71
N GLY A 208 2.16 14.44 21.01
CA GLY A 208 1.35 13.25 21.21
C GLY A 208 0.00 13.28 20.48
N TRP A 209 -0.32 14.34 19.72
CA TRP A 209 -1.53 14.48 18.93
C TRP A 209 -1.22 14.48 17.44
N TRP A 210 -2.08 13.81 16.65
CA TRP A 210 -1.96 13.75 15.21
C TRP A 210 -3.18 14.39 14.54
N LEU A 211 -2.92 15.35 13.67
CA LEU A 211 -3.96 15.90 12.79
C LEU A 211 -4.18 14.92 11.64
N VAL A 212 -5.32 14.27 11.65
CA VAL A 212 -5.72 13.26 10.67
C VAL A 212 -6.85 13.82 9.82
N GLN A 213 -6.75 13.66 8.50
CA GLN A 213 -7.82 13.90 7.55
C GLN A 213 -8.31 12.57 7.02
N LEU A 214 -9.58 12.24 7.25
CA LEU A 214 -10.24 11.05 6.72
C LEU A 214 -10.45 11.15 5.21
N ASN A 215 -10.71 10.01 4.58
CA ASN A 215 -10.94 9.96 3.13
C ASN A 215 -12.16 10.80 2.66
N GLY A 216 -13.12 11.08 3.54
CA GLY A 216 -14.25 11.99 3.30
C GLY A 216 -13.91 13.48 3.29
N GLY A 217 -12.66 13.84 3.62
CA GLY A 217 -12.21 15.24 3.72
C GLY A 217 -12.36 15.84 5.12
N GLU A 218 -13.19 15.27 5.97
CA GLU A 218 -13.32 15.63 7.39
C GLU A 218 -12.09 15.18 8.18
N GLY A 219 -11.84 15.82 9.33
CA GLY A 219 -10.70 15.44 10.16
C GLY A 219 -10.55 16.29 11.40
N GLY A 220 -9.51 16.00 12.15
CA GLY A 220 -9.16 16.71 13.38
C GLY A 220 -7.96 16.09 14.09
N TRP A 221 -7.66 16.64 15.25
CA TRP A 221 -6.59 16.17 16.11
C TRP A 221 -7.05 14.98 16.93
N VAL A 222 -6.30 13.89 16.85
CA VAL A 222 -6.54 12.61 17.54
C VAL A 222 -5.33 12.25 18.36
N ASP A 223 -5.51 11.57 19.49
CA ASP A 223 -4.42 11.00 20.27
C ASP A 223 -3.60 10.01 19.43
N SER A 224 -2.30 10.20 19.40
CA SER A 224 -1.38 9.38 18.62
C SER A 224 -1.34 7.90 19.02
N SER A 225 -1.72 7.57 20.26
CA SER A 225 -1.83 6.18 20.73
C SER A 225 -2.96 5.40 20.04
N LYS A 226 -3.99 6.11 19.55
CA LYS A 226 -5.17 5.55 18.89
C LYS A 226 -5.06 5.46 17.39
N VAL A 227 -3.92 5.85 16.82
CA VAL A 227 -3.70 5.92 15.37
C VAL A 227 -2.39 5.22 15.01
N SER A 228 -2.34 4.55 13.88
CA SER A 228 -1.12 3.93 13.37
C SER A 228 -0.82 4.34 11.94
N LEU A 229 0.47 4.59 11.65
CA LEU A 229 0.96 4.68 10.28
C LEU A 229 0.95 3.31 9.62
N VAL A 230 0.46 3.25 8.39
CA VAL A 230 0.52 2.02 7.56
C VAL A 230 1.97 1.72 7.18
N LEU A 231 2.69 2.72 6.68
CA LEU A 231 4.11 2.61 6.33
C LEU A 231 4.90 3.52 7.27
N LYS A 232 5.78 2.92 8.08
CA LYS A 232 6.81 3.68 8.80
C LYS A 232 8.00 3.87 7.84
N LYS A 233 8.42 5.11 7.67
CA LYS A 233 9.70 5.42 6.98
C LYS A 233 10.84 5.22 7.94
#